data_a47e32ac53a77890165ff70110a08d7e
#
_entry.id   a47e32ac53a77890165ff70110a08d7e
#
_cell.length_a   1.000
_cell.length_b   1.000
_cell.length_c   1.000
_cell.angle_alpha   90.00
_cell.angle_beta   90.00
_cell.angle_gamma   90.00
#
_symmetry.space_group_name_H-M   'P 1'
#
loop_
_entity.id
_entity.type
_entity.pdbx_description
1 polymer ?
#
loop_
_entity_poly.entity_id
_entity_poly.type
_entity_poly.pdbx_seq_one_letter_code
_entity_poly.pdbx_strand_id
1 'polypeptide(L)'
;MPHATIQVLAVEDDPVQALALGGLLRGLSYELVGVAATAEEALIRFEQEQPDIVLLDVNLAGSRDGIQLAHDLIRQRPVPLIFLTSYPDQETFARARQVGPFAFLGKPYNGPLLGHSIELALQHFATALGLPADASGSHLPDGSVLLGGVFVREGNRLLKVPFRQLLVAEADHSYLHLHTEGRKHTVRSSLRELEEKLPARQFVRIHRSYLVQISRISAYDYHTVTVGPHVLPLGRAYREEVFGYLEQLR
;
A
#
# COMPACT_ATOMS: atom_id res chain seq x y z
N MET A 1 26.25 9.72 17.43
CA MET A 1 26.57 9.38 16.05
C MET A 1 25.56 10.12 15.19
N PRO A 2 25.95 10.98 14.21
CA PRO A 2 24.98 11.52 13.27
C PRO A 2 24.36 10.33 12.54
N HIS A 3 23.04 10.21 12.61
CA HIS A 3 22.30 9.25 11.80
C HIS A 3 22.55 9.60 10.32
N ALA A 4 23.10 8.67 9.56
CA ALA A 4 23.27 8.86 8.13
C ALA A 4 21.86 9.12 7.55
N THR A 5 21.71 10.23 6.84
CA THR A 5 20.45 10.59 6.18
C THR A 5 20.20 9.58 5.06
N ILE A 6 19.01 9.00 4.99
CA ILE A 6 18.63 8.05 3.94
C ILE A 6 18.62 8.77 2.61
N GLN A 7 19.38 8.24 1.65
CA GLN A 7 19.56 8.77 0.31
C GLN A 7 18.52 8.19 -0.65
N VAL A 8 17.74 9.06 -1.27
CA VAL A 8 16.62 8.70 -2.15
C VAL A 8 16.94 9.15 -3.58
N LEU A 9 16.88 8.23 -4.53
CA LEU A 9 16.83 8.54 -5.95
C LEU A 9 15.37 8.56 -6.41
N ALA A 10 14.93 9.65 -7.04
CA ALA A 10 13.60 9.75 -7.64
C ALA A 10 13.71 9.61 -9.17
N VAL A 11 12.80 8.83 -9.78
CA VAL A 11 12.69 8.71 -11.23
C VAL A 11 11.27 9.13 -11.62
N GLU A 12 11.15 10.28 -12.22
CA GLU A 12 9.89 10.96 -12.53
C GLU A 12 10.11 11.91 -13.71
N ASP A 13 9.40 11.73 -14.79
CA ASP A 13 9.54 12.52 -16.02
C ASP A 13 8.74 13.84 -16.00
N ASP A 14 7.72 13.95 -15.14
CA ASP A 14 7.00 15.22 -14.93
C ASP A 14 7.76 16.11 -13.93
N PRO A 15 8.28 17.27 -14.36
CA PRO A 15 9.08 18.13 -13.49
C PRO A 15 8.28 18.73 -12.32
N VAL A 16 6.96 18.89 -12.46
CA VAL A 16 6.09 19.38 -11.39
C VAL A 16 5.94 18.35 -10.29
N GLN A 17 5.72 17.09 -10.69
CA GLN A 17 5.62 15.97 -9.75
C GLN A 17 6.97 15.70 -9.08
N ALA A 18 8.08 15.75 -9.83
CA ALA A 18 9.43 15.63 -9.28
C ALA A 18 9.74 16.69 -8.22
N LEU A 19 9.36 17.95 -8.49
CA LEU A 19 9.53 19.07 -7.55
C LEU A 19 8.68 18.85 -6.28
N ALA A 20 7.43 18.44 -6.43
CA ALA A 20 6.52 18.14 -5.31
C ALA A 20 7.07 17.00 -4.45
N LEU A 21 7.54 15.91 -5.08
CA LEU A 21 8.16 14.78 -4.40
C LEU A 21 9.40 15.21 -3.60
N GLY A 22 10.27 16.03 -4.19
CA GLY A 22 11.43 16.58 -3.51
C GLY A 22 11.07 17.44 -2.29
N GLY A 23 9.95 18.19 -2.37
CA GLY A 23 9.41 18.95 -1.23
C GLY A 23 8.96 18.04 -0.08
N LEU A 24 8.25 16.95 -0.39
CA LEU A 24 7.80 15.98 0.59
C LEU A 24 8.98 15.25 1.26
N LEU A 25 9.98 14.81 0.50
CA LEU A 25 11.16 14.13 1.02
C LEU A 25 11.95 15.00 1.99
N ARG A 26 12.17 16.29 1.64
CA ARG A 26 12.81 17.24 2.56
C ARG A 26 12.03 17.42 3.85
N GLY A 27 10.69 17.52 3.77
CA GLY A 27 9.83 17.61 4.96
C GLY A 27 9.89 16.40 5.86
N LEU A 28 10.29 15.24 5.33
CA LEU A 28 10.46 13.97 6.04
C LEU A 28 11.92 13.70 6.47
N SER A 29 12.83 14.65 6.26
CA SER A 29 14.27 14.54 6.55
C SER A 29 14.97 13.43 5.74
N TYR A 30 14.50 13.12 4.55
CA TYR A 30 15.20 12.31 3.56
C TYR A 30 16.05 13.18 2.63
N GLU A 31 17.18 12.66 2.17
CA GLU A 31 18.06 13.31 1.22
C GLU A 31 17.73 12.86 -0.20
N LEU A 32 17.25 13.78 -1.03
CA LEU A 32 17.05 13.55 -2.46
C LEU A 32 18.40 13.74 -3.17
N VAL A 33 19.10 12.62 -3.46
CA VAL A 33 20.43 12.64 -4.10
C VAL A 33 20.36 12.88 -5.60
N GLY A 34 19.21 12.60 -6.24
CA GLY A 34 19.01 12.87 -7.65
C GLY A 34 17.57 12.74 -8.08
N VAL A 35 17.24 13.40 -9.19
CA VAL A 35 16.00 13.21 -9.95
C VAL A 35 16.42 12.83 -11.37
N ALA A 36 15.88 11.75 -11.89
CA ALA A 36 16.07 11.32 -13.26
C ALA A 36 14.72 11.38 -14.01
N ALA A 37 14.73 11.94 -15.21
CA ALA A 37 13.54 12.02 -16.05
C ALA A 37 13.43 10.83 -17.03
N THR A 38 14.52 10.08 -17.21
CA THR A 38 14.57 8.92 -18.13
C THR A 38 15.23 7.73 -17.47
N ALA A 39 15.00 6.53 -18.04
CA ALA A 39 15.62 5.31 -17.57
C ALA A 39 17.15 5.35 -17.68
N GLU A 40 17.68 5.92 -18.75
CA GLU A 40 19.11 6.06 -19.00
C GLU A 40 19.77 6.96 -17.94
N GLU A 41 19.17 8.10 -17.64
CA GLU A 41 19.65 9.01 -16.60
C GLU A 41 19.59 8.34 -15.21
N ALA A 42 18.52 7.60 -14.93
CA ALA A 42 18.37 6.89 -13.68
C ALA A 42 19.47 5.86 -13.45
N LEU A 43 19.86 5.08 -14.47
CA LEU A 43 20.95 4.10 -14.38
C LEU A 43 22.29 4.77 -14.07
N ILE A 44 22.60 5.90 -14.72
CA ILE A 44 23.83 6.66 -14.47
C ILE A 44 23.85 7.19 -13.03
N ARG A 45 22.77 7.84 -12.60
CA ARG A 45 22.67 8.37 -11.24
C ARG A 45 22.70 7.30 -10.17
N PHE A 46 22.06 6.16 -10.43
CA PHE A 46 22.06 5.03 -9.51
C PHE A 46 23.47 4.50 -9.24
N GLU A 47 24.31 4.42 -10.26
CA GLU A 47 25.70 4.02 -10.12
C GLU A 47 26.56 5.07 -9.41
N GLN A 48 26.34 6.36 -9.70
CA GLN A 48 27.13 7.45 -9.14
C GLN A 48 26.75 7.77 -7.68
N GLU A 49 25.46 7.86 -7.39
CA GLU A 49 24.95 8.34 -6.10
C GLU A 49 24.75 7.22 -5.08
N GLN A 50 24.72 5.95 -5.50
CA GLN A 50 24.54 4.77 -4.64
C GLN A 50 23.36 4.91 -3.64
N PRO A 51 22.14 5.27 -4.09
CA PRO A 51 21.02 5.55 -3.20
C PRO A 51 20.61 4.36 -2.32
N ASP A 52 20.07 4.66 -1.14
CA ASP A 52 19.53 3.66 -0.22
C ASP A 52 18.19 3.11 -0.67
N ILE A 53 17.42 3.91 -1.41
CA ILE A 53 16.09 3.56 -1.93
C ILE A 53 15.79 4.30 -3.23
N VAL A 54 15.01 3.66 -4.12
CA VAL A 54 14.56 4.27 -5.37
C VAL A 54 13.04 4.44 -5.36
N LEU A 55 12.57 5.65 -5.66
CA LEU A 55 11.16 5.97 -5.95
C LEU A 55 11.02 6.09 -7.46
N LEU A 56 10.17 5.28 -8.07
CA LEU A 56 10.15 5.08 -9.51
C LEU A 56 8.72 5.18 -10.07
N ASP A 57 8.49 6.16 -10.95
CA ASP A 57 7.23 6.15 -11.70
C ASP A 57 7.17 4.94 -12.62
N VAL A 58 6.01 4.30 -12.66
CA VAL A 58 5.74 3.19 -13.58
C VAL A 58 5.68 3.69 -15.02
N ASN A 59 5.10 4.87 -15.24
CA ASN A 59 4.86 5.44 -16.56
C ASN A 59 5.93 6.47 -16.91
N LEU A 60 7.13 6.04 -17.21
CA LEU A 60 8.17 6.93 -17.70
C LEU A 60 8.04 7.17 -19.19
N ALA A 61 8.27 8.41 -19.61
CA ALA A 61 8.41 8.73 -21.02
C ALA A 61 9.74 8.18 -21.57
N GLY A 62 9.70 7.54 -22.75
CA GLY A 62 10.91 7.07 -23.41
C GLY A 62 10.83 5.66 -23.94
N SER A 63 12.00 5.07 -24.22
CA SER A 63 12.14 3.73 -24.80
C SER A 63 11.92 2.59 -23.80
N ARG A 64 11.99 2.88 -22.49
CA ARG A 64 11.84 1.94 -21.37
C ARG A 64 10.84 2.48 -20.36
N ASP A 65 9.91 1.62 -19.96
CA ASP A 65 9.01 1.92 -18.85
C ASP A 65 9.71 1.72 -17.48
N GLY A 66 9.08 2.24 -16.41
CA GLY A 66 9.63 2.11 -15.06
C GLY A 66 9.81 0.67 -14.59
N ILE A 67 9.03 -0.29 -15.12
CA ILE A 67 9.12 -1.70 -14.73
C ILE A 67 10.40 -2.32 -15.32
N GLN A 68 10.72 -2.01 -16.58
CA GLN A 68 11.95 -2.46 -17.22
C GLN A 68 13.17 -1.87 -16.52
N LEU A 69 13.13 -0.57 -16.20
CA LEU A 69 14.18 0.09 -15.43
C LEU A 69 14.37 -0.56 -14.05
N ALA A 70 13.30 -0.89 -13.35
CA ALA A 70 13.38 -1.56 -12.06
C ALA A 70 14.14 -2.90 -12.12
N HIS A 71 13.89 -3.70 -13.15
CA HIS A 71 14.64 -4.93 -13.38
C HIS A 71 16.14 -4.67 -13.58
N ASP A 72 16.48 -3.64 -14.34
CA ASP A 72 17.88 -3.29 -14.61
C ASP A 72 18.58 -2.81 -13.35
N LEU A 73 17.94 -1.95 -12.54
CA LEU A 73 18.48 -1.46 -11.27
C LEU A 73 18.76 -2.60 -10.26
N ILE A 74 17.79 -3.51 -10.08
CA ILE A 74 17.93 -4.63 -9.13
C ILE A 74 19.02 -5.62 -9.58
N ARG A 75 19.23 -5.77 -10.90
CA ARG A 75 20.32 -6.59 -11.44
C ARG A 75 21.71 -6.00 -11.19
N GLN A 76 21.83 -4.67 -11.22
CA GLN A 76 23.11 -4.01 -10.90
C GLN A 76 23.44 -4.12 -9.42
N ARG A 77 22.47 -3.84 -8.55
CA ARG A 77 22.63 -3.90 -7.09
C ARG A 77 21.26 -4.08 -6.44
N PRO A 78 21.12 -4.99 -5.47
CA PRO A 78 19.92 -5.06 -4.65
C PRO A 78 19.63 -3.71 -3.98
N VAL A 79 18.43 -3.18 -4.16
CA VAL A 79 17.98 -1.90 -3.60
C VAL A 79 16.47 -1.98 -3.35
N PRO A 80 15.97 -1.44 -2.24
CA PRO A 80 14.54 -1.29 -2.05
C PRO A 80 13.97 -0.32 -3.07
N LEU A 81 12.81 -0.66 -3.64
CA LEU A 81 12.17 0.06 -4.72
C LEU A 81 10.69 0.24 -4.43
N ILE A 82 10.20 1.48 -4.59
CA ILE A 82 8.79 1.82 -4.49
C ILE A 82 8.32 2.34 -5.83
N PHE A 83 7.28 1.71 -6.39
CA PHE A 83 6.61 2.25 -7.56
C PHE A 83 5.62 3.36 -7.18
N LEU A 84 5.74 4.50 -7.87
CA LEU A 84 4.77 5.59 -7.85
C LEU A 84 3.86 5.41 -9.06
N THR A 85 2.54 5.48 -8.91
CA THR A 85 1.64 5.21 -10.05
C THR A 85 0.31 5.94 -9.94
N SER A 86 -0.19 6.42 -11.08
CA SER A 86 -1.50 7.07 -11.21
C SER A 86 -2.63 6.10 -11.51
N TYR A 87 -2.70 4.90 -10.96
CA TYR A 87 -3.57 3.76 -11.25
C TYR A 87 -3.00 2.82 -12.33
N PRO A 88 -2.29 1.77 -11.95
CA PRO A 88 -1.92 0.75 -12.90
C PRO A 88 -3.18 -0.02 -13.32
N ASP A 89 -3.33 -0.23 -14.65
CA ASP A 89 -4.21 -1.27 -15.14
C ASP A 89 -3.75 -2.64 -14.58
N GLN A 90 -4.61 -3.64 -14.69
CA GLN A 90 -4.35 -4.96 -14.10
C GLN A 90 -3.09 -5.65 -14.69
N GLU A 91 -2.77 -5.38 -15.94
CA GLU A 91 -1.61 -5.93 -16.63
C GLU A 91 -0.30 -5.27 -16.14
N THR A 92 -0.27 -3.95 -16.10
CA THR A 92 0.86 -3.16 -15.57
C THR A 92 1.15 -3.55 -14.12
N PHE A 93 0.10 -3.71 -13.29
CA PHE A 93 0.26 -4.16 -11.91
C PHE A 93 0.84 -5.59 -11.80
N ALA A 94 0.38 -6.52 -12.67
CA ALA A 94 0.88 -7.89 -12.70
C ALA A 94 2.37 -7.94 -13.11
N ARG A 95 2.77 -7.15 -14.13
CA ARG A 95 4.17 -7.01 -14.56
C ARG A 95 5.04 -6.43 -13.45
N ALA A 96 4.63 -5.33 -12.84
CA ALA A 96 5.36 -4.66 -11.77
C ALA A 96 5.54 -5.55 -10.53
N ARG A 97 4.57 -6.42 -10.21
CA ARG A 97 4.71 -7.41 -9.12
C ARG A 97 5.82 -8.43 -9.35
N GLN A 98 6.15 -8.75 -10.59
CA GLN A 98 7.21 -9.73 -10.91
C GLN A 98 8.60 -9.20 -10.56
N VAL A 99 8.79 -7.90 -10.55
CA VAL A 99 10.03 -7.25 -10.11
C VAL A 99 10.29 -7.49 -8.61
N GLY A 100 9.24 -7.76 -7.82
CA GLY A 100 9.31 -7.87 -6.38
C GLY A 100 9.52 -6.53 -5.66
N PRO A 101 8.84 -5.43 -6.07
CA PRO A 101 9.00 -4.14 -5.40
C PRO A 101 8.53 -4.23 -3.95
N PHE A 102 9.13 -3.42 -3.08
CA PHE A 102 8.74 -3.40 -1.68
C PHE A 102 7.41 -2.69 -1.44
N ALA A 103 7.03 -1.73 -2.31
CA ALA A 103 5.74 -1.05 -2.23
C ALA A 103 5.26 -0.53 -3.59
N PHE A 104 3.93 -0.29 -3.64
CA PHE A 104 3.26 0.54 -4.65
C PHE A 104 2.57 1.69 -3.94
N LEU A 105 2.82 2.91 -4.40
CA LEU A 105 2.23 4.11 -3.86
C LEU A 105 1.39 4.80 -4.95
N GLY A 106 0.07 4.84 -4.76
CA GLY A 106 -0.86 5.49 -5.70
C GLY A 106 -0.77 7.01 -5.62
N LYS A 107 -0.68 7.70 -6.77
CA LYS A 107 -0.81 9.15 -6.90
C LYS A 107 -2.30 9.54 -6.85
N PRO A 108 -2.69 10.62 -6.15
CA PRO A 108 -1.85 11.51 -5.33
C PRO A 108 -1.53 10.91 -3.96
N TYR A 109 -0.33 11.16 -3.46
CA TYR A 109 0.13 10.76 -2.13
C TYR A 109 0.56 11.98 -1.29
N ASN A 110 0.60 11.79 0.01
CA ASN A 110 1.02 12.82 0.97
C ASN A 110 2.32 12.42 1.70
N GLY A 111 2.91 13.37 2.44
CA GLY A 111 4.15 13.13 3.18
C GLY A 111 4.09 11.94 4.14
N PRO A 112 3.11 11.83 5.04
CA PRO A 112 2.99 10.70 5.95
C PRO A 112 2.94 9.34 5.24
N LEU A 113 2.16 9.22 4.17
CA LEU A 113 2.03 7.97 3.41
C LEU A 113 3.34 7.60 2.70
N LEU A 114 4.02 8.61 2.09
CA LEU A 114 5.32 8.42 1.46
C LEU A 114 6.37 7.98 2.49
N GLY A 115 6.47 8.66 3.64
CA GLY A 115 7.41 8.32 4.71
C GLY A 115 7.23 6.89 5.21
N HIS A 116 5.99 6.51 5.51
CA HIS A 116 5.69 5.14 5.95
C HIS A 116 6.03 4.08 4.89
N SER A 117 5.79 4.38 3.60
CA SER A 117 6.15 3.45 2.53
C SER A 117 7.66 3.27 2.42
N ILE A 118 8.44 4.34 2.58
CA ILE A 118 9.91 4.30 2.58
C ILE A 118 10.41 3.48 3.77
N GLU A 119 9.93 3.76 4.99
CA GLU A 119 10.32 3.03 6.19
C GLU A 119 10.06 1.52 6.07
N LEU A 120 8.87 1.14 5.58
CA LEU A 120 8.52 -0.26 5.35
C LEU A 120 9.42 -0.93 4.30
N ALA A 121 9.68 -0.24 3.19
CA ALA A 121 10.52 -0.77 2.13
C ALA A 121 11.94 -1.05 2.63
N LEU A 122 12.53 -0.11 3.38
CA LEU A 122 13.86 -0.26 3.98
C LEU A 122 13.90 -1.39 5.00
N GLN A 123 12.88 -1.49 5.87
CA GLN A 123 12.79 -2.53 6.90
C GLN A 123 12.65 -3.94 6.30
N HIS A 124 11.80 -4.10 5.30
CA HIS A 124 11.64 -5.38 4.60
C HIS A 124 12.91 -5.78 3.85
N PHE A 125 13.58 -4.80 3.24
CA PHE A 125 14.85 -5.03 2.53
C PHE A 125 15.95 -5.48 3.50
N ALA A 126 16.11 -4.81 4.66
CA ALA A 126 17.04 -5.21 5.69
C ALA A 126 16.76 -6.65 6.18
N THR A 127 15.49 -7.00 6.41
CA THR A 127 15.07 -8.35 6.81
C THR A 127 15.40 -9.38 5.73
N ALA A 128 15.20 -9.06 4.46
CA ALA A 128 15.50 -9.95 3.33
C ALA A 128 17.01 -10.21 3.19
N LEU A 129 17.86 -9.26 3.61
CA LEU A 129 19.31 -9.40 3.67
C LEU A 129 19.81 -10.09 4.95
N GLY A 130 18.90 -10.54 5.84
CA GLY A 130 19.28 -11.19 7.12
C GLY A 130 19.85 -10.23 8.17
N LEU A 131 19.73 -8.93 7.95
CA LEU A 131 20.15 -7.93 8.94
C LEU A 131 19.10 -7.86 10.07
N PRO A 132 19.52 -7.74 11.34
CA PRO A 132 18.57 -7.54 12.42
C PRO A 132 17.82 -6.23 12.16
N ALA A 133 16.49 -6.32 12.06
CA ALA A 133 15.67 -5.13 12.02
C ALA A 133 15.89 -4.36 13.32
N ASP A 134 16.52 -3.19 13.24
CA ASP A 134 16.64 -2.31 14.39
C ASP A 134 15.25 -2.05 14.95
N ALA A 135 15.11 -2.21 16.26
CA ALA A 135 13.87 -2.05 17.01
C ALA A 135 13.34 -0.59 17.05
N SER A 136 13.76 0.23 16.11
CA SER A 136 13.32 1.61 15.92
C SER A 136 11.95 1.57 15.27
N GLY A 137 10.92 1.63 16.11
CA GLY A 137 9.53 1.39 15.82
C GLY A 137 9.03 1.99 14.51
N SER A 138 8.56 1.15 13.63
CA SER A 138 7.78 1.60 12.48
C SER A 138 6.56 2.37 12.98
N HIS A 139 6.49 3.65 12.68
CA HIS A 139 5.39 4.54 13.07
C HIS A 139 4.21 4.48 12.09
N LEU A 140 3.93 3.32 11.49
CA LEU A 140 2.68 3.18 10.75
C LEU A 140 1.52 3.37 11.71
N PRO A 141 0.59 4.30 11.42
CA PRO A 141 -0.64 4.40 12.18
C PRO A 141 -1.38 3.06 12.16
N ASP A 142 -1.95 2.68 13.29
CA ASP A 142 -2.81 1.51 13.40
C ASP A 142 -3.97 1.63 12.40
N GLY A 143 -4.27 0.55 11.67
CA GLY A 143 -5.28 0.57 10.61
C GLY A 143 -4.80 1.14 9.26
N SER A 144 -3.50 1.36 9.04
CA SER A 144 -2.97 1.76 7.74
C SER A 144 -3.22 0.69 6.69
N VAL A 145 -3.68 1.11 5.50
CA VAL A 145 -3.95 0.22 4.36
C VAL A 145 -2.83 0.37 3.34
N LEU A 146 -1.99 -0.65 3.21
CA LEU A 146 -0.84 -0.67 2.30
C LEU A 146 -0.60 -2.09 1.77
N LEU A 147 0.00 -2.22 0.59
CA LEU A 147 0.52 -3.48 0.06
C LEU A 147 -0.51 -4.63 0.02
N GLY A 148 -1.79 -4.33 -0.25
CA GLY A 148 -2.83 -5.36 -0.31
C GLY A 148 -3.22 -5.92 1.06
N GLY A 149 -3.09 -5.14 2.13
CA GLY A 149 -3.50 -5.50 3.49
C GLY A 149 -3.72 -4.32 4.41
N VAL A 150 -4.28 -4.59 5.57
CA VAL A 150 -4.44 -3.64 6.68
C VAL A 150 -3.36 -3.93 7.71
N PHE A 151 -2.64 -2.91 8.13
CA PHE A 151 -1.64 -3.03 9.18
C PHE A 151 -2.26 -2.80 10.55
N VAL A 152 -2.05 -3.74 11.47
CA VAL A 152 -2.63 -3.78 12.81
C VAL A 152 -1.50 -3.82 13.83
N ARG A 153 -1.58 -2.99 14.85
CA ARG A 153 -0.62 -2.99 15.96
C ARG A 153 -1.03 -3.98 17.04
N GLU A 154 -0.21 -5.00 17.28
CA GLU A 154 -0.34 -5.92 18.42
C GLU A 154 0.87 -5.75 19.36
N GLY A 155 0.69 -5.01 20.44
CA GLY A 155 1.78 -4.66 21.36
C GLY A 155 2.84 -3.80 20.64
N ASN A 156 4.06 -4.30 20.54
CA ASN A 156 5.17 -3.61 19.87
C ASN A 156 5.42 -4.11 18.43
N ARG A 157 4.52 -4.91 17.87
CA ARG A 157 4.63 -5.46 16.51
C ARG A 157 3.55 -4.89 15.60
N LEU A 158 3.92 -4.65 14.36
CA LEU A 158 2.99 -4.31 13.30
C LEU A 158 2.73 -5.57 12.47
N LEU A 159 1.48 -6.02 12.45
CA LEU A 159 1.06 -7.20 11.69
C LEU A 159 0.31 -6.76 10.44
N LYS A 160 0.60 -7.37 9.30
CA LYS A 160 -0.17 -7.20 8.08
C LYS A 160 -1.30 -8.24 8.03
N VAL A 161 -2.54 -7.76 7.97
CA VAL A 161 -3.73 -8.55 7.66
C VAL A 161 -4.00 -8.43 6.15
N PRO A 162 -3.66 -9.44 5.32
CA PRO A 162 -3.89 -9.38 3.89
C PRO A 162 -5.38 -9.25 3.57
N PHE A 163 -5.75 -8.51 2.52
CA PHE A 163 -7.16 -8.36 2.13
C PHE A 163 -7.87 -9.70 1.95
N ARG A 164 -7.19 -10.69 1.35
CA ARG A 164 -7.77 -12.03 1.16
C ARG A 164 -8.18 -12.75 2.45
N GLN A 165 -7.64 -12.33 3.60
CA GLN A 165 -7.95 -12.88 4.91
C GLN A 165 -8.98 -12.05 5.68
N LEU A 166 -9.18 -10.78 5.29
CA LEU A 166 -10.14 -9.89 5.91
C LEU A 166 -11.56 -10.25 5.45
N LEU A 167 -12.37 -10.76 6.33
CA LEU A 167 -13.76 -11.16 6.06
C LEU A 167 -14.73 -10.00 6.31
N VAL A 168 -14.63 -9.41 7.50
CA VAL A 168 -15.54 -8.39 8.02
C VAL A 168 -14.75 -7.32 8.75
N ALA A 169 -15.07 -6.06 8.52
CA ALA A 169 -14.69 -4.94 9.38
C ALA A 169 -15.96 -4.45 10.12
N GLU A 170 -15.91 -4.49 11.44
CA GLU A 170 -16.99 -4.10 12.34
C GLU A 170 -16.61 -2.85 13.13
N ALA A 171 -17.46 -1.82 13.08
CA ALA A 171 -17.27 -0.61 13.85
C ALA A 171 -17.82 -0.79 15.27
N ASP A 172 -16.98 -0.54 16.27
CA ASP A 172 -17.33 -0.48 17.67
C ASP A 172 -16.76 0.80 18.31
N HIS A 173 -17.61 1.83 18.46
CA HIS A 173 -17.25 3.17 18.95
C HIS A 173 -16.07 3.78 18.16
N SER A 174 -14.91 3.89 18.81
CA SER A 174 -13.68 4.47 18.24
C SER A 174 -12.72 3.41 17.67
N TYR A 175 -13.16 2.17 17.63
CA TYR A 175 -12.35 1.03 17.18
C TYR A 175 -13.02 0.30 16.02
N LEU A 176 -12.21 -0.34 15.20
CA LEU A 176 -12.64 -1.32 14.22
C LEU A 176 -12.14 -2.70 14.65
N HIS A 177 -13.01 -3.67 14.54
CA HIS A 177 -12.69 -5.08 14.66
C HIS A 177 -12.58 -5.70 13.27
N LEU A 178 -11.38 -6.12 12.93
CA LEU A 178 -11.08 -6.79 11.67
C LEU A 178 -11.14 -8.30 11.89
N HIS A 179 -12.17 -8.94 11.36
CA HIS A 179 -12.38 -10.38 11.48
C HIS A 179 -11.72 -11.10 10.31
N THR A 180 -10.90 -12.09 10.62
CA THR A 180 -10.29 -13.04 9.68
C THR A 180 -10.77 -14.46 9.96
N GLU A 181 -10.37 -15.45 9.17
CA GLU A 181 -10.77 -16.86 9.41
C GLU A 181 -10.36 -17.41 10.78
N GLY A 182 -9.31 -16.89 11.40
CA GLY A 182 -8.77 -17.43 12.65
C GLY A 182 -8.65 -16.44 13.79
N ARG A 183 -8.76 -15.14 13.52
CA ARG A 183 -8.48 -14.09 14.52
C ARG A 183 -9.35 -12.86 14.33
N LYS A 184 -9.49 -12.13 15.43
CA LYS A 184 -10.05 -10.78 15.48
C LYS A 184 -8.93 -9.81 15.86
N HIS A 185 -8.69 -8.80 15.02
CA HIS A 185 -7.76 -7.73 15.29
C HIS A 185 -8.51 -6.44 15.58
N THR A 186 -7.99 -5.60 16.45
CA THR A 186 -8.62 -4.32 16.82
C THR A 186 -7.69 -3.19 16.40
N VAL A 187 -8.23 -2.22 15.66
CA VAL A 187 -7.50 -1.03 15.20
C VAL A 187 -8.25 0.24 15.62
N ARG A 188 -7.52 1.30 15.87
CA ARG A 188 -8.12 2.61 16.14
C ARG A 188 -8.27 3.38 14.81
N SER A 189 -9.41 3.22 14.18
CA SER A 189 -9.78 3.88 12.93
C SER A 189 -11.29 3.93 12.80
N SER A 190 -11.82 4.64 11.82
CA SER A 190 -13.25 4.63 11.50
C SER A 190 -13.52 3.74 10.28
N LEU A 191 -14.76 3.21 10.21
CA LEU A 191 -15.18 2.39 9.06
C LEU A 191 -15.13 3.18 7.75
N ARG A 192 -15.38 4.48 7.80
CA ARG A 192 -15.31 5.39 6.66
C ARG A 192 -13.87 5.53 6.15
N GLU A 193 -12.91 5.78 7.04
CA GLU A 193 -11.50 5.88 6.67
C GLU A 193 -10.95 4.57 6.11
N LEU A 194 -11.42 3.43 6.62
CA LEU A 194 -11.04 2.13 6.08
C LEU A 194 -11.65 1.90 4.68
N GLU A 195 -12.94 2.22 4.51
CA GLU A 195 -13.68 2.10 3.25
C GLU A 195 -13.04 2.91 2.11
N GLU A 196 -12.63 4.17 2.40
CA GLU A 196 -11.96 5.05 1.44
C GLU A 196 -10.60 4.50 0.95
N LYS A 197 -9.96 3.63 1.73
CA LYS A 197 -8.63 3.06 1.45
C LYS A 197 -8.68 1.64 0.90
N LEU A 198 -9.79 0.93 1.06
CA LEU A 198 -9.94 -0.44 0.57
C LEU A 198 -10.31 -0.46 -0.92
N PRO A 199 -9.92 -1.50 -1.67
CA PRO A 199 -10.33 -1.66 -3.05
C PRO A 199 -11.86 -1.82 -3.16
N ALA A 200 -12.55 -0.85 -3.76
CA ALA A 200 -14.02 -0.81 -3.87
C ALA A 200 -14.63 -2.06 -4.55
N ARG A 201 -13.87 -2.74 -5.44
CA ARG A 201 -14.30 -3.98 -6.09
C ARG A 201 -14.15 -5.24 -5.24
N GLN A 202 -13.50 -5.14 -4.06
CA GLN A 202 -13.28 -6.29 -3.18
C GLN A 202 -14.10 -6.19 -1.90
N PHE A 203 -14.46 -4.98 -1.49
CA PHE A 203 -15.17 -4.73 -0.24
C PHE A 203 -16.39 -3.87 -0.50
N VAL A 204 -17.46 -4.14 0.24
CA VAL A 204 -18.71 -3.38 0.18
C VAL A 204 -19.25 -3.13 1.58
N ARG A 205 -19.76 -1.93 1.79
CA ARG A 205 -20.43 -1.59 3.03
C ARG A 205 -21.86 -2.13 3.02
N ILE A 206 -22.19 -2.93 4.02
CA ILE A 206 -23.52 -3.55 4.15
C ILE A 206 -24.38 -2.92 5.24
N HIS A 207 -23.75 -2.19 6.18
CA HIS A 207 -24.41 -1.56 7.32
C HIS A 207 -23.59 -0.36 7.81
N ARG A 208 -24.21 0.54 8.61
CA ARG A 208 -23.48 1.64 9.26
C ARG A 208 -22.28 1.16 10.08
N SER A 209 -22.30 -0.09 10.56
CA SER A 209 -21.27 -0.70 11.40
C SER A 209 -20.53 -1.85 10.71
N TYR A 210 -20.86 -2.23 9.49
CA TYR A 210 -20.23 -3.41 8.84
C TYR A 210 -19.83 -3.14 7.41
N LEU A 211 -18.60 -3.56 7.09
CA LEU A 211 -18.05 -3.63 5.75
C LEU A 211 -17.51 -5.05 5.54
N VAL A 212 -17.77 -5.66 4.40
CA VAL A 212 -17.46 -7.07 4.15
C VAL A 212 -16.73 -7.29 2.83
N GLN A 213 -15.98 -8.38 2.76
CA GLN A 213 -15.36 -8.82 1.52
C GLN A 213 -16.40 -9.48 0.60
N ILE A 214 -16.59 -8.93 -0.60
CA ILE A 214 -17.61 -9.35 -1.57
C ILE A 214 -17.47 -10.83 -1.94
N SER A 215 -16.24 -11.27 -2.24
CA SER A 215 -15.96 -12.66 -2.65
C SER A 215 -16.18 -13.70 -1.55
N ARG A 216 -16.38 -13.29 -0.31
CA ARG A 216 -16.61 -14.14 0.85
C ARG A 216 -18.07 -14.19 1.30
N ILE A 217 -18.96 -13.49 0.59
CA ILE A 217 -20.40 -13.58 0.82
C ILE A 217 -20.86 -14.96 0.37
N SER A 218 -21.36 -15.76 1.30
CA SER A 218 -21.86 -17.11 1.04
C SER A 218 -23.38 -17.20 0.89
N ALA A 219 -24.11 -16.26 1.52
CA ALA A 219 -25.56 -16.12 1.40
C ALA A 219 -26.00 -14.71 1.71
N TYR A 220 -27.15 -14.30 1.17
CA TYR A 220 -27.76 -13.01 1.49
C TYR A 220 -29.28 -13.07 1.30
N ASP A 221 -29.97 -12.22 2.04
CA ASP A 221 -31.38 -11.94 1.89
C ASP A 221 -31.66 -10.43 2.07
N TYR A 222 -32.93 -10.05 2.17
CA TYR A 222 -33.32 -8.64 2.36
C TYR A 222 -32.85 -8.02 3.68
N HIS A 223 -32.46 -8.81 4.66
CA HIS A 223 -32.16 -8.36 6.02
C HIS A 223 -30.75 -8.69 6.47
N THR A 224 -30.15 -9.72 5.89
CA THR A 224 -28.86 -10.27 6.31
C THR A 224 -27.93 -10.60 5.17
N VAL A 225 -26.63 -10.57 5.47
CA VAL A 225 -25.53 -11.06 4.63
C VAL A 225 -24.69 -12.03 5.45
N THR A 226 -24.40 -13.19 4.91
CA THR A 226 -23.55 -14.21 5.56
C THR A 226 -22.17 -14.18 4.95
N VAL A 227 -21.13 -14.01 5.80
CA VAL A 227 -19.72 -14.01 5.42
C VAL A 227 -18.94 -14.93 6.34
N GLY A 228 -18.52 -16.08 5.86
CA GLY A 228 -17.93 -17.12 6.70
C GLY A 228 -18.89 -17.52 7.85
N PRO A 229 -18.46 -17.44 9.11
CA PRO A 229 -19.31 -17.77 10.26
C PRO A 229 -20.23 -16.61 10.70
N HIS A 230 -20.15 -15.45 10.07
CA HIS A 230 -20.86 -14.24 10.49
C HIS A 230 -22.15 -14.04 9.71
N VAL A 231 -23.28 -13.94 10.41
CA VAL A 231 -24.57 -13.48 9.87
C VAL A 231 -24.77 -12.04 10.32
N LEU A 232 -24.72 -11.11 9.36
CA LEU A 232 -24.61 -9.68 9.60
C LEU A 232 -25.87 -8.94 9.08
N PRO A 233 -26.33 -7.88 9.73
CA PRO A 233 -27.48 -7.11 9.28
C PRO A 233 -27.18 -6.34 7.99
N LEU A 234 -28.09 -6.38 7.02
CA LEU A 234 -28.07 -5.57 5.82
C LEU A 234 -28.95 -4.33 5.98
N GLY A 235 -28.29 -3.18 6.10
CA GLY A 235 -28.98 -1.90 6.24
C GLY A 235 -29.74 -1.49 4.99
N ARG A 236 -30.93 -0.89 5.14
CA ARG A 236 -31.80 -0.52 4.01
C ARG A 236 -31.10 0.39 2.98
N ALA A 237 -30.27 1.31 3.44
CA ALA A 237 -29.54 2.25 2.58
C ALA A 237 -28.43 1.59 1.75
N TYR A 238 -28.01 0.37 2.06
CA TYR A 238 -26.90 -0.32 1.40
C TYR A 238 -27.36 -1.46 0.46
N ARG A 239 -28.65 -1.78 0.44
CA ARG A 239 -29.19 -2.93 -0.30
C ARG A 239 -28.97 -2.85 -1.79
N GLU A 240 -29.25 -1.69 -2.37
CA GLU A 240 -29.18 -1.48 -3.81
C GLU A 240 -27.74 -1.68 -4.31
N GLU A 241 -26.78 -1.12 -3.59
CA GLU A 241 -25.35 -1.27 -3.90
C GLU A 241 -24.90 -2.72 -3.77
N VAL A 242 -25.24 -3.38 -2.65
CA VAL A 242 -24.86 -4.79 -2.40
C VAL A 242 -25.44 -5.71 -3.46
N PHE A 243 -26.72 -5.57 -3.80
CA PHE A 243 -27.36 -6.39 -4.83
C PHE A 243 -26.77 -6.15 -6.21
N GLY A 244 -26.44 -4.90 -6.56
CA GLY A 244 -25.74 -4.57 -7.79
C GLY A 244 -24.39 -5.28 -7.94
N TYR A 245 -23.61 -5.39 -6.88
CA TYR A 245 -22.34 -6.18 -6.90
C TYR A 245 -22.59 -7.68 -7.06
N LEU A 246 -23.60 -8.23 -6.39
CA LEU A 246 -23.86 -9.67 -6.39
C LEU A 246 -24.52 -10.17 -7.69
N GLU A 247 -25.28 -9.32 -8.39
CA GLU A 247 -25.85 -9.62 -9.71
C GLU A 247 -24.80 -9.63 -10.82
N GLN A 248 -23.71 -8.84 -10.70
CA GLN A 248 -22.61 -8.82 -11.65
C GLN A 248 -21.68 -10.04 -11.53
N LEU A 249 -21.80 -10.83 -10.46
CA LEU A 249 -21.02 -12.05 -10.23
C LEU A 249 -21.71 -13.34 -10.74
N ARG A 250 -22.91 -13.21 -11.32
CA ARG A 250 -23.66 -14.28 -12.00
C ARG A 250 -23.34 -14.28 -13.49
#